data_d23bf839de139d303be3c317fc2365f7
#
_entry.id   d23bf839de139d303be3c317fc2365f7
#
_cell.length_a   1.000
_cell.length_b   1.000
_cell.length_c   1.000
_cell.angle_alpha   90.00
_cell.angle_beta   90.00
_cell.angle_gamma   90.00
#
_symmetry.space_group_name_H-M   'P 1'
#
loop_
_entity.id
_entity.type
_entity.pdbx_description
1 polymer ?
#
loop_
_entity_poly.entity_id
_entity_poly.type
_entity_poly.pdbx_seq_one_letter_code
_entity_poly.pdbx_strand_id
1 'polypeptide(L)'
;MLLRRWAAGKISRSGSRFVMELKGVAAAFDAVRGRRILRHCDAMLGDKRCGIDTGDPRFFAQGTVLVAEGTRLDVAGLDGFAAGWFSEGRLAWTSGANRGRAVRVVGHAGASLQLGEPMILPVAAGDAFRLVCACDKSFATCKAKFANGVNFRGFPHLPGNDAAYAYVNSTNDYDGGVLVP
;
A
#
# COMPACT_ATOMS: atom_id res chain seq x y z
N MET A 1 -41.77 17.80 0.18
CA MET A 1 -41.79 16.48 0.88
C MET A 1 -40.73 15.57 0.26
N LEU A 2 -39.73 15.08 1.03
CA LEU A 2 -38.71 14.14 0.55
C LEU A 2 -39.27 12.73 0.66
N LEU A 3 -39.53 12.06 -0.47
CA LEU A 3 -40.15 10.74 -0.50
C LEU A 3 -39.13 9.60 -0.27
N ARG A 4 -37.96 9.66 -0.92
CA ARG A 4 -36.89 8.64 -0.81
C ARG A 4 -35.53 9.21 -1.13
N ARG A 5 -34.48 8.61 -0.56
CA ARG A 5 -33.08 8.92 -0.83
C ARG A 5 -32.40 7.70 -1.45
N TRP A 6 -31.70 7.90 -2.56
CA TRP A 6 -30.99 6.87 -3.30
C TRP A 6 -29.53 7.29 -3.48
N ALA A 7 -28.64 6.31 -3.51
CA ALA A 7 -27.25 6.51 -3.90
C ALA A 7 -27.05 5.96 -5.32
N ALA A 8 -26.33 6.71 -6.15
CA ALA A 8 -25.92 6.24 -7.47
C ALA A 8 -24.93 5.07 -7.31
N GLY A 9 -25.23 3.96 -7.95
CA GLY A 9 -24.39 2.79 -8.01
C GLY A 9 -23.63 2.69 -9.33
N LYS A 10 -23.52 1.49 -9.89
CA LYS A 10 -22.83 1.23 -11.16
C LYS A 10 -23.55 1.93 -12.31
N ILE A 11 -22.77 2.61 -13.16
CA ILE A 11 -23.25 3.17 -14.42
C ILE A 11 -22.71 2.32 -15.57
N SER A 12 -23.62 1.77 -16.39
CA SER A 12 -23.28 0.99 -17.57
C SER A 12 -23.75 1.73 -18.81
N ARG A 13 -22.90 1.82 -19.83
CA ARG A 13 -23.24 2.44 -21.13
C ARG A 13 -23.37 1.38 -22.20
N SER A 14 -24.40 1.49 -23.01
CA SER A 14 -24.60 0.65 -24.22
C SER A 14 -25.07 1.55 -25.35
N GLY A 15 -24.21 1.80 -26.32
CA GLY A 15 -24.46 2.71 -27.43
C GLY A 15 -24.71 4.15 -26.92
N SER A 16 -25.87 4.71 -27.27
CA SER A 16 -26.35 6.05 -26.86
C SER A 16 -27.11 6.07 -25.54
N ARG A 17 -27.31 4.92 -24.91
CA ARG A 17 -28.05 4.81 -23.64
C ARG A 17 -27.12 4.53 -22.48
N PHE A 18 -27.50 4.96 -21.30
CA PHE A 18 -26.87 4.55 -20.06
C PHE A 18 -27.90 4.04 -19.07
N VAL A 19 -27.48 3.08 -18.23
CA VAL A 19 -28.27 2.55 -17.14
C VAL A 19 -27.50 2.82 -15.87
N MET A 20 -28.14 3.46 -14.91
CA MET A 20 -27.59 3.76 -13.60
C MET A 20 -28.35 2.94 -12.55
N GLU A 21 -27.62 2.15 -11.79
CA GLU A 21 -28.13 1.46 -10.63
C GLU A 21 -28.42 2.44 -9.51
N LEU A 22 -29.60 2.36 -8.92
CA LEU A 22 -29.95 3.15 -7.73
C LEU A 22 -29.99 2.25 -6.50
N LYS A 23 -29.14 2.55 -5.53
CA LYS A 23 -29.06 1.82 -4.27
C LYS A 23 -29.87 2.51 -3.18
N GLY A 24 -30.81 1.80 -2.60
CA GLY A 24 -31.55 2.27 -1.43
C GLY A 24 -30.70 2.21 -0.15
N VAL A 25 -31.22 2.77 0.93
CA VAL A 25 -30.56 2.77 2.25
C VAL A 25 -30.26 1.33 2.73
N ALA A 26 -31.09 0.38 2.39
CA ALA A 26 -30.90 -1.05 2.74
C ALA A 26 -29.61 -1.65 2.16
N ALA A 27 -29.11 -1.16 1.03
CA ALA A 27 -27.84 -1.63 0.45
C ALA A 27 -26.64 -1.43 1.38
N ALA A 28 -26.74 -0.55 2.37
CA ALA A 28 -25.69 -0.37 3.38
C ALA A 28 -25.60 -1.58 4.34
N PHE A 29 -26.67 -2.37 4.48
CA PHE A 29 -26.70 -3.59 5.31
C PHE A 29 -26.12 -4.80 4.58
N ASP A 30 -26.11 -4.80 3.24
CA ASP A 30 -25.50 -5.86 2.44
C ASP A 30 -23.95 -5.76 2.40
N ALA A 31 -23.40 -4.63 2.85
CA ALA A 31 -21.95 -4.44 2.89
C ALA A 31 -21.35 -5.32 4.01
N VAL A 32 -20.38 -6.16 3.66
CA VAL A 32 -19.58 -6.91 4.64
C VAL A 32 -18.85 -5.91 5.53
N ARG A 33 -19.24 -5.85 6.80
CA ARG A 33 -18.64 -4.99 7.81
C ARG A 33 -17.88 -5.86 8.82
N GLY A 34 -16.82 -5.29 9.37
CA GLY A 34 -16.01 -5.94 10.37
C GLY A 34 -14.55 -6.02 9.97
N ARG A 35 -13.75 -6.58 10.87
CA ARG A 35 -12.33 -6.79 10.69
C ARG A 35 -12.05 -8.24 10.33
N ARG A 36 -11.24 -8.47 9.30
CA ARG A 36 -10.78 -9.81 8.96
C ARG A 36 -9.59 -10.18 9.85
N ILE A 37 -9.57 -11.42 10.33
CA ILE A 37 -8.42 -11.99 11.03
C ILE A 37 -7.46 -12.50 9.97
N LEU A 38 -6.36 -11.78 9.75
CA LEU A 38 -5.33 -12.08 8.74
C LEU A 38 -3.95 -11.93 9.37
N ARG A 39 -2.96 -12.66 8.85
CA ARG A 39 -1.57 -12.50 9.26
C ARG A 39 -1.02 -11.10 8.96
N HIS A 40 -1.46 -10.50 7.86
CA HIS A 40 -1.03 -9.18 7.42
C HIS A 40 -1.76 -8.06 8.14
N CYS A 41 -1.07 -6.94 8.29
CA CYS A 41 -1.63 -5.72 8.87
C CYS A 41 -2.73 -5.14 7.97
N ASP A 42 -3.86 -4.78 8.54
CA ASP A 42 -4.99 -4.14 7.85
C ASP A 42 -4.96 -2.61 7.90
N ALA A 43 -4.02 -2.01 8.65
CA ALA A 43 -3.81 -0.58 8.68
C ALA A 43 -3.10 -0.08 7.41
N MET A 44 -3.35 1.15 6.99
CA MET A 44 -2.56 1.82 5.95
C MET A 44 -1.33 2.47 6.58
N LEU A 45 -0.20 2.47 5.84
CA LEU A 45 0.99 3.17 6.29
C LEU A 45 0.67 4.66 6.49
N GLY A 46 0.91 5.16 7.69
CA GLY A 46 0.65 6.55 8.05
C GLY A 46 -0.77 6.85 8.52
N ASP A 47 -1.68 5.88 8.56
CA ASP A 47 -3.00 6.11 9.16
C ASP A 47 -2.94 6.17 10.70
N LYS A 48 -4.04 6.61 11.34
CA LYS A 48 -4.12 6.72 12.81
C LYS A 48 -3.89 5.39 13.54
N ARG A 49 -4.15 4.25 12.88
CA ARG A 49 -3.96 2.92 13.46
C ARG A 49 -2.52 2.45 13.34
N CYS A 50 -1.84 2.84 12.26
CA CYS A 50 -0.43 2.59 12.03
C CYS A 50 0.45 3.48 12.91
N GLY A 51 0.14 4.78 12.99
CA GLY A 51 0.86 5.75 13.80
C GLY A 51 2.25 6.14 13.28
N ILE A 52 2.68 5.65 12.12
CA ILE A 52 3.94 6.06 11.50
C ILE A 52 3.75 7.44 10.84
N ASP A 53 4.65 8.35 11.15
CA ASP A 53 4.73 9.62 10.42
C ASP A 53 5.48 9.42 9.10
N THR A 54 4.76 9.47 7.98
CA THR A 54 5.34 9.42 6.63
C THR A 54 6.06 10.72 6.24
N GLY A 55 6.04 11.73 7.10
CA GLY A 55 6.82 12.95 7.02
C GLY A 55 8.20 12.85 7.69
N ASP A 56 8.48 11.77 8.42
CA ASP A 56 9.79 11.52 9.02
C ASP A 56 10.84 11.25 7.91
N PRO A 57 12.00 11.96 7.91
CA PRO A 57 13.06 11.80 6.90
C PRO A 57 13.56 10.36 6.71
N ARG A 58 13.35 9.47 7.67
CA ARG A 58 13.69 8.06 7.53
C ARG A 58 12.81 7.32 6.53
N PHE A 59 11.61 7.82 6.27
CA PHE A 59 10.57 7.11 5.50
C PHE A 59 10.20 7.78 4.19
N PHE A 60 10.77 8.96 3.91
CA PHE A 60 10.63 9.61 2.61
C PHE A 60 11.95 10.21 2.13
N ALA A 61 12.02 10.41 0.83
CA ALA A 61 13.08 11.18 0.19
C ALA A 61 12.46 12.23 -0.74
N GLN A 62 13.19 13.30 -0.99
CA GLN A 62 12.94 14.25 -2.05
C GLN A 62 14.12 14.21 -3.01
N GLY A 63 13.83 14.30 -4.28
CA GLY A 63 14.88 14.24 -5.29
C GLY A 63 14.45 14.84 -6.61
N THR A 64 15.38 14.81 -7.55
CA THR A 64 15.17 15.28 -8.91
C THR A 64 15.61 14.20 -9.90
N VAL A 65 14.95 14.16 -11.04
CA VAL A 65 15.28 13.24 -12.12
C VAL A 65 16.54 13.77 -12.83
N LEU A 66 17.48 12.88 -13.07
CA LEU A 66 18.67 13.13 -13.89
C LEU A 66 18.45 12.64 -15.32
N VAL A 67 17.96 11.38 -15.44
CA VAL A 67 17.65 10.74 -16.73
C VAL A 67 16.34 9.97 -16.58
N ALA A 68 15.52 10.00 -17.61
CA ALA A 68 14.28 9.22 -17.68
C ALA A 68 14.25 8.39 -18.97
N GLU A 69 14.11 7.09 -18.84
CA GLU A 69 14.01 6.12 -19.95
C GLU A 69 12.80 5.21 -19.72
N GLY A 70 11.65 5.58 -20.30
CA GLY A 70 10.42 4.84 -20.12
C GLY A 70 9.98 4.77 -18.66
N THR A 71 10.13 3.61 -18.04
CA THR A 71 9.80 3.38 -16.62
C THR A 71 11.03 3.44 -15.70
N ARG A 72 12.23 3.55 -16.25
CA ARG A 72 13.47 3.71 -15.48
C ARG A 72 13.80 5.18 -15.30
N LEU A 73 14.13 5.55 -14.08
CA LEU A 73 14.58 6.88 -13.74
C LEU A 73 15.94 6.79 -13.03
N ASP A 74 16.91 7.54 -13.46
CA ASP A 74 18.10 7.81 -12.68
C ASP A 74 17.92 9.17 -12.00
N VAL A 75 18.12 9.21 -10.69
CA VAL A 75 17.69 10.35 -9.85
C VAL A 75 18.78 10.76 -8.87
N ALA A 76 18.71 11.99 -8.39
CA ALA A 76 19.49 12.49 -7.27
C ALA A 76 18.63 12.60 -6.01
N GLY A 77 19.26 12.57 -4.83
CA GLY A 77 18.60 12.77 -3.55
C GLY A 77 18.19 11.48 -2.82
N LEU A 78 18.69 10.31 -3.27
CA LEU A 78 18.48 9.03 -2.60
C LEU A 78 19.74 8.53 -1.86
N ASP A 79 20.77 9.34 -1.78
CA ASP A 79 22.00 9.03 -1.07
C ASP A 79 21.71 8.76 0.41
N GLY A 80 22.26 7.69 0.95
CA GLY A 80 22.04 7.29 2.34
C GLY A 80 20.88 6.31 2.57
N PHE A 81 20.10 5.97 1.53
CA PHE A 81 19.10 4.91 1.62
C PHE A 81 19.61 3.59 1.05
N ALA A 82 19.41 2.51 1.79
CA ALA A 82 19.79 1.19 1.33
C ALA A 82 19.01 0.78 0.07
N ALA A 83 19.62 -0.01 -0.81
CA ALA A 83 18.93 -0.59 -1.96
C ALA A 83 17.65 -1.32 -1.52
N GLY A 84 16.58 -1.17 -2.28
CA GLY A 84 15.27 -1.73 -1.95
C GLY A 84 14.44 -0.92 -0.94
N TRP A 85 14.99 0.10 -0.28
CA TRP A 85 14.25 0.86 0.76
C TRP A 85 12.94 1.45 0.26
N PHE A 86 12.93 1.93 -0.98
CA PHE A 86 11.76 2.52 -1.63
C PHE A 86 11.06 1.57 -2.62
N SER A 87 11.48 0.31 -2.71
CA SER A 87 10.73 -0.67 -3.51
C SER A 87 9.30 -0.78 -3.00
N GLU A 88 8.35 -0.89 -3.93
CA GLU A 88 6.92 -0.84 -3.69
C GLU A 88 6.41 0.51 -3.16
N GLY A 89 7.28 1.51 -3.08
CA GLY A 89 6.98 2.85 -2.60
C GLY A 89 6.12 3.66 -3.56
N ARG A 90 5.77 4.87 -3.10
CA ARG A 90 4.96 5.82 -3.88
C ARG A 90 5.76 7.06 -4.18
N LEU A 91 6.01 7.30 -5.46
CA LEU A 91 6.59 8.53 -5.97
C LEU A 91 5.47 9.50 -6.34
N ALA A 92 5.52 10.72 -5.79
CA ALA A 92 4.62 11.81 -6.11
C ALA A 92 5.40 12.97 -6.74
N TRP A 93 4.99 13.40 -7.91
CA TRP A 93 5.62 14.50 -8.63
C TRP A 93 5.29 15.85 -7.98
N THR A 94 6.31 16.62 -7.67
CA THR A 94 6.19 17.97 -7.06
C THR A 94 6.41 19.09 -8.07
N SER A 95 7.07 18.79 -9.19
CA SER A 95 7.24 19.72 -10.31
C SER A 95 7.07 19.01 -11.66
N GLY A 96 7.29 19.75 -12.76
CA GLY A 96 7.23 19.25 -14.12
C GLY A 96 5.81 18.99 -14.63
N ALA A 97 5.73 18.37 -15.82
CA ALA A 97 4.46 18.09 -16.50
C ALA A 97 3.55 17.15 -15.73
N ASN A 98 4.13 16.27 -14.91
CA ASN A 98 3.40 15.28 -14.10
C ASN A 98 3.06 15.76 -12.68
N ARG A 99 3.28 17.03 -12.34
CA ARG A 99 3.02 17.57 -11.01
C ARG A 99 1.63 17.18 -10.47
N GLY A 100 1.59 16.72 -9.21
CA GLY A 100 0.38 16.27 -8.54
C GLY A 100 -0.03 14.83 -8.85
N ARG A 101 0.62 14.18 -9.83
CA ARG A 101 0.43 12.76 -10.11
C ARG A 101 1.32 11.92 -9.21
N ALA A 102 0.97 10.66 -9.04
CA ALA A 102 1.77 9.72 -8.29
C ALA A 102 1.81 8.37 -9.01
N VAL A 103 2.91 7.66 -8.83
CA VAL A 103 3.14 6.35 -9.42
C VAL A 103 3.81 5.43 -8.40
N ARG A 104 3.59 4.12 -8.52
CA ARG A 104 4.26 3.11 -7.71
C ARG A 104 5.69 2.90 -8.23
N VAL A 105 6.63 2.79 -7.31
CA VAL A 105 8.00 2.37 -7.60
C VAL A 105 8.10 0.88 -7.32
N VAL A 106 8.40 0.06 -8.32
CA VAL A 106 8.53 -1.40 -8.15
C VAL A 106 9.95 -1.81 -7.80
N GLY A 107 10.95 -0.98 -8.10
CA GLY A 107 12.35 -1.25 -7.80
C GLY A 107 13.11 0.00 -7.41
N HIS A 108 14.06 -0.16 -6.48
CA HIS A 108 14.98 0.87 -6.04
C HIS A 108 16.38 0.27 -5.90
N ALA A 109 17.36 0.83 -6.60
CA ALA A 109 18.75 0.39 -6.53
C ALA A 109 19.70 1.62 -6.59
N GLY A 110 20.17 2.08 -5.43
CA GLY A 110 21.00 3.28 -5.34
C GLY A 110 20.27 4.51 -5.89
N ALA A 111 20.80 5.12 -6.92
CA ALA A 111 20.21 6.28 -7.60
C ALA A 111 19.19 5.90 -8.70
N SER A 112 18.89 4.62 -8.91
CA SER A 112 17.98 4.17 -9.95
C SER A 112 16.65 3.73 -9.37
N LEU A 113 15.55 4.21 -9.98
CA LEU A 113 14.18 3.84 -9.67
C LEU A 113 13.53 3.17 -10.88
N GLN A 114 12.76 2.12 -10.62
CA GLN A 114 11.91 1.46 -11.60
C GLN A 114 10.46 1.76 -11.28
N LEU A 115 9.76 2.46 -12.16
CA LEU A 115 8.33 2.74 -12.03
C LEU A 115 7.50 1.51 -12.43
N GLY A 116 6.35 1.34 -11.83
CA GLY A 116 5.41 0.25 -12.13
C GLY A 116 4.68 0.44 -13.46
N GLU A 117 4.59 1.68 -13.93
CA GLU A 117 3.95 2.05 -15.19
C GLU A 117 4.61 3.30 -15.77
N PRO A 118 4.59 3.48 -17.09
CA PRO A 118 5.11 4.70 -17.70
C PRO A 118 4.21 5.89 -17.36
N MET A 119 4.83 7.05 -17.23
CA MET A 119 4.07 8.29 -17.01
C MET A 119 3.32 8.70 -18.28
N ILE A 120 2.13 9.25 -18.11
CA ILE A 120 1.28 9.71 -19.22
C ILE A 120 1.92 10.90 -19.95
N LEU A 121 2.59 11.78 -19.21
CA LEU A 121 3.30 12.93 -19.76
C LEU A 121 4.80 12.69 -19.67
N PRO A 122 5.60 13.26 -20.59
CA PRO A 122 7.05 13.11 -20.53
C PRO A 122 7.63 13.55 -19.19
N VAL A 123 8.61 12.81 -18.72
CA VAL A 123 9.41 13.15 -17.54
C VAL A 123 10.71 13.78 -18.05
N ALA A 124 11.02 14.97 -17.55
CA ALA A 124 12.24 15.70 -17.94
C ALA A 124 13.27 15.67 -16.82
N ALA A 125 14.54 15.82 -17.21
CA ALA A 125 15.60 16.07 -16.25
C ALA A 125 15.29 17.35 -15.46
N GLY A 126 15.51 17.33 -14.14
CA GLY A 126 15.16 18.40 -13.22
C GLY A 126 13.74 18.31 -12.63
N ASP A 127 12.88 17.42 -13.12
CA ASP A 127 11.57 17.20 -12.51
C ASP A 127 11.77 16.70 -11.07
N ALA A 128 11.13 17.40 -10.12
CA ALA A 128 11.23 17.08 -8.70
C ALA A 128 10.11 16.14 -8.26
N PHE A 129 10.44 15.28 -7.31
CA PHE A 129 9.49 14.34 -6.73
C PHE A 129 9.66 14.20 -5.21
N ARG A 130 8.64 13.65 -4.58
CA ARG A 130 8.68 13.09 -3.23
C ARG A 130 8.42 11.60 -3.31
N LEU A 131 9.26 10.80 -2.67
CA LEU A 131 9.19 9.35 -2.64
C LEU A 131 8.97 8.89 -1.21
N VAL A 132 7.92 8.12 -0.97
CA VAL A 132 7.60 7.54 0.34
C VAL A 132 7.78 6.04 0.25
N CYS A 133 8.44 5.46 1.26
CA CYS A 133 8.66 4.01 1.32
C CYS A 133 7.35 3.23 1.44
N ALA A 134 7.37 1.97 1.05
CA ALA A 134 6.23 1.07 1.22
C ALA A 134 6.32 0.24 2.51
N CYS A 135 5.16 -0.29 2.88
CA CYS A 135 4.97 -1.31 3.88
C CYS A 135 4.31 -2.53 3.24
N ASP A 136 4.95 -3.68 3.30
CA ASP A 136 4.45 -4.97 2.79
C ASP A 136 3.39 -5.62 3.69
N LYS A 137 3.01 -4.93 4.76
CA LYS A 137 2.04 -5.39 5.75
C LYS A 137 2.49 -6.59 6.58
N SER A 138 3.73 -7.03 6.47
CA SER A 138 4.28 -8.08 7.31
C SER A 138 4.70 -7.58 8.69
N PHE A 139 4.64 -8.45 9.69
CA PHE A 139 5.08 -8.10 11.05
C PHE A 139 6.60 -7.91 11.12
N ALA A 140 7.35 -8.69 10.35
CA ALA A 140 8.80 -8.58 10.27
C ALA A 140 9.23 -7.19 9.77
N THR A 141 8.66 -6.72 8.67
CA THR A 141 8.93 -5.37 8.13
C THR A 141 8.45 -4.28 9.09
N CYS A 142 7.29 -4.47 9.73
CA CYS A 142 6.78 -3.50 10.71
C CYS A 142 7.75 -3.32 11.88
N LYS A 143 8.37 -4.40 12.37
CA LYS A 143 9.39 -4.34 13.42
C LYS A 143 10.73 -3.79 12.93
N ALA A 144 11.26 -4.35 11.85
CA ALA A 144 12.64 -4.08 11.42
C ALA A 144 12.77 -2.70 10.75
N LYS A 145 11.85 -2.36 9.83
CA LYS A 145 11.92 -1.13 9.04
C LYS A 145 11.33 0.07 9.78
N PHE A 146 10.21 -0.15 10.48
CA PHE A 146 9.44 0.94 11.09
C PHE A 146 9.55 0.99 12.62
N ALA A 147 10.16 0.01 13.27
CA ALA A 147 10.20 -0.14 14.74
C ALA A 147 8.80 0.00 15.39
N ASN A 148 7.75 -0.48 14.70
CA ASN A 148 6.35 -0.17 15.02
C ASN A 148 5.51 -1.43 15.32
N GLY A 149 6.14 -2.50 15.81
CA GLY A 149 5.46 -3.76 16.11
C GLY A 149 4.27 -3.63 17.06
N VAL A 150 4.28 -2.66 17.97
CA VAL A 150 3.19 -2.38 18.93
C VAL A 150 1.88 -1.96 18.23
N ASN A 151 1.99 -1.22 17.14
CA ASN A 151 0.83 -0.76 16.36
C ASN A 151 0.47 -1.70 15.21
N PHE A 152 1.09 -2.87 15.16
CA PHE A 152 0.76 -3.87 14.14
C PHE A 152 -0.70 -4.33 14.28
N ARG A 153 -1.44 -4.31 13.18
CA ARG A 153 -2.89 -4.61 13.16
C ARG A 153 -3.21 -5.92 12.44
N GLY A 154 -2.27 -6.83 12.37
CA GLY A 154 -2.47 -8.21 11.92
C GLY A 154 -2.35 -9.20 13.08
N PHE A 155 -2.42 -10.47 12.75
CA PHE A 155 -2.27 -11.60 13.66
C PHE A 155 -1.09 -12.46 13.18
N PRO A 156 0.17 -12.05 13.49
CA PRO A 156 1.37 -12.65 12.87
C PRO A 156 1.52 -14.14 13.18
N HIS A 157 1.03 -14.56 14.34
CA HIS A 157 1.10 -15.93 14.83
C HIS A 157 -0.14 -16.77 14.50
N LEU A 158 -0.99 -16.30 13.58
CA LEU A 158 -2.12 -17.09 13.11
C LEU A 158 -1.62 -18.36 12.41
N PRO A 159 -2.08 -19.56 12.80
CA PRO A 159 -1.70 -20.81 12.12
C PRO A 159 -2.04 -20.74 10.62
N GLY A 160 -1.20 -21.39 9.79
CA GLY A 160 -1.51 -21.57 8.37
C GLY A 160 -2.65 -22.56 8.16
N ASN A 161 -3.13 -22.65 6.91
CA ASN A 161 -4.13 -23.64 6.55
C ASN A 161 -3.69 -25.08 6.87
N ASP A 162 -2.38 -25.34 6.77
CA ASP A 162 -1.81 -26.67 7.09
C ASP A 162 -2.02 -27.05 8.55
N ALA A 163 -2.01 -26.08 9.48
CA ALA A 163 -2.27 -26.35 10.89
C ALA A 163 -3.74 -26.73 11.16
N ALA A 164 -4.68 -26.29 10.30
CA ALA A 164 -6.09 -26.68 10.42
C ALA A 164 -6.32 -28.14 10.06
N TYR A 165 -5.41 -28.73 9.26
CA TYR A 165 -5.45 -30.16 8.89
C TYR A 165 -4.46 -31.01 9.70
N ALA A 166 -3.64 -30.39 10.57
CA ALA A 166 -2.74 -31.11 11.42
C ALA A 166 -3.52 -31.92 12.46
N TYR A 167 -3.40 -33.24 12.39
CA TYR A 167 -3.97 -34.13 13.39
C TYR A 167 -3.25 -33.95 14.72
N VAL A 168 -3.99 -33.93 15.83
CA VAL A 168 -3.42 -33.95 17.17
C VAL A 168 -2.58 -35.24 17.30
N ASN A 169 -1.30 -35.09 17.50
CA ASN A 169 -0.41 -36.19 17.73
C ASN A 169 0.29 -36.05 19.09
N SER A 170 0.83 -37.15 19.61
CA SER A 170 1.47 -37.19 20.93
C SER A 170 2.82 -36.49 21.00
N THR A 171 3.33 -35.95 19.88
CA THR A 171 4.63 -35.28 19.79
C THR A 171 4.54 -33.77 19.84
N ASN A 172 3.34 -33.21 19.76
CA ASN A 172 3.12 -31.76 19.85
C ASN A 172 2.71 -31.37 21.28
N ASP A 173 3.38 -30.37 21.81
CA ASP A 173 3.00 -29.77 23.08
C ASP A 173 1.85 -28.81 22.86
N TYR A 174 0.69 -29.09 23.46
CA TYR A 174 -0.53 -28.27 23.35
C TYR A 174 -0.70 -27.43 24.62
N ASP A 175 0.35 -26.75 25.03
CA ASP A 175 0.42 -25.94 26.25
C ASP A 175 -0.18 -24.52 26.12
N GLY A 176 -0.74 -24.19 24.96
CA GLY A 176 -1.26 -22.84 24.66
C GLY A 176 -0.20 -21.87 24.17
N GLY A 177 1.02 -22.34 23.94
CA GLY A 177 2.11 -21.55 23.37
C GLY A 177 1.88 -21.17 21.90
N VAL A 178 2.85 -20.42 21.33
CA VAL A 178 2.80 -19.97 19.94
C VAL A 178 2.97 -21.16 19.00
N LEU A 179 1.95 -21.47 18.20
CA LEU A 179 1.95 -22.59 17.25
C LEU A 179 2.85 -22.34 16.03
N VAL A 180 3.18 -21.11 15.72
CA VAL A 180 4.05 -20.72 14.60
C VAL A 180 4.93 -19.56 15.07
N PRO A 181 6.26 -19.75 15.14
CA PRO A 181 7.21 -18.74 15.58
C PRO A 181 7.32 -17.53 14.63
#